data_62c9b96a5ccab56eef4eeccf860f9446
#
_entry.id   62c9b96a5ccab56eef4eeccf860f9446
#
_cell.length_a   1.000
_cell.length_b   1.000
_cell.length_c   1.000
_cell.angle_alpha   90.00
_cell.angle_beta   90.00
_cell.angle_gamma   90.00
#
_symmetry.space_group_name_H-M   'P 1'
#
loop_
_entity.id
_entity.type
_entity.pdbx_description
1 polymer ?
#
loop_
_entity_poly.entity_id
_entity_poly.type
_entity_poly.pdbx_seq_one_letter_code
_entity_poly.pdbx_strand_id
1 'polypeptide(L)'
;MNKIEKLLNELCPNGVEFKSLGEVCEVVKGQQLNKNLLLESGLYPVMNGGINPSGYWDTYNKNAQTITISQGGASAGYVNFMQTPFWAGAHCYTIEKVVEFLNYKFVYYFLKNNQNNLIKSQYGAGIPALNKTDIQTLQIPIPPLEIQEEIVKILDAFTELEARRRQYEYYRNKLLSFEYLKTNGGGYELKMLGEIGKFTRGNGLQKKDLLDSGIPCIHYGQIHTYYENYTHTTKSFVSAENAKKLKKAKKGDLVIAGASENIEDVCKAVVYLGESDVCISGDSFAFSHSLNPKYVGYVFQGEQFIEYKKKYAQGTKVMRLSIERLKQFQIPIPSLETQEKIVSILDKFHALTTDLQSGIPAEIEARKKQYEYYRNQLLTFKEAI
;
A
#
# COMPACT_ATOMS: atom_id res chain seq x y z
N MET A 1 18.00 16.41 12.28
CA MET A 1 17.60 15.65 13.50
C MET A 1 16.08 15.67 13.56
N ASN A 2 15.43 14.52 13.55
CA ASN A 2 13.96 14.46 13.61
C ASN A 2 13.45 14.72 15.03
N LYS A 3 12.12 14.88 15.20
CA LYS A 3 11.53 15.20 16.51
C LYS A 3 11.83 14.14 17.57
N ILE A 4 11.81 12.85 17.19
CA ILE A 4 12.06 11.74 18.11
C ILE A 4 13.54 11.71 18.56
N GLU A 5 14.50 11.94 17.63
CA GLU A 5 15.91 12.04 17.98
C GLU A 5 16.18 13.18 18.97
N LYS A 6 15.48 14.31 18.82
CA LYS A 6 15.56 15.41 19.80
C LYS A 6 15.03 14.99 21.15
N LEU A 7 13.83 14.42 21.20
CA LEU A 7 13.23 13.94 22.44
C LEU A 7 14.08 12.87 23.14
N LEU A 8 14.66 11.92 22.38
CA LEU A 8 15.56 10.91 22.94
C LEU A 8 16.81 11.53 23.55
N ASN A 9 17.44 12.51 22.89
CA ASN A 9 18.61 13.19 23.42
C ASN A 9 18.30 14.06 24.65
N GLU A 10 17.11 14.66 24.69
CA GLU A 10 16.67 15.52 25.79
C GLU A 10 16.20 14.69 27.01
N LEU A 11 15.37 13.67 26.79
CA LEU A 11 14.69 12.92 27.85
C LEU A 11 15.39 11.62 28.25
N CYS A 12 16.21 11.06 27.36
CA CYS A 12 16.89 9.78 27.57
C CYS A 12 18.37 9.85 27.16
N PRO A 13 19.16 10.83 27.65
CA PRO A 13 20.57 10.98 27.24
C PRO A 13 21.43 9.78 27.58
N ASN A 14 21.07 9.02 28.61
CA ASN A 14 21.79 7.83 29.09
C ASN A 14 21.19 6.50 28.59
N GLY A 15 20.20 6.54 27.70
CA GLY A 15 19.49 5.36 27.21
C GLY A 15 18.12 5.18 27.87
N VAL A 16 17.50 4.02 27.67
CA VAL A 16 16.13 3.70 28.08
C VAL A 16 16.15 2.42 28.92
N GLU A 17 15.37 2.39 30.00
CA GLU A 17 15.15 1.19 30.79
C GLU A 17 14.38 0.13 29.97
N PHE A 18 14.70 -1.14 30.14
CA PHE A 18 13.97 -2.28 29.61
C PHE A 18 13.34 -3.08 30.72
N LYS A 19 12.12 -3.55 30.51
CA LYS A 19 11.42 -4.46 31.43
C LYS A 19 10.86 -5.65 30.66
N SER A 20 10.71 -6.78 31.35
CA SER A 20 10.00 -7.90 30.74
C SER A 20 8.52 -7.54 30.57
N LEU A 21 7.91 -7.99 29.47
CA LEU A 21 6.51 -7.68 29.18
C LEU A 21 5.58 -8.17 30.31
N GLY A 22 5.93 -9.27 30.97
CA GLY A 22 5.19 -9.82 32.09
C GLY A 22 5.21 -8.95 33.36
N GLU A 23 6.17 -8.03 33.50
CA GLU A 23 6.22 -7.06 34.62
C GLU A 23 5.31 -5.84 34.38
N VAL A 24 5.03 -5.54 33.11
CA VAL A 24 4.33 -4.31 32.71
C VAL A 24 2.93 -4.54 32.15
N CYS A 25 2.54 -5.79 31.90
CA CYS A 25 1.19 -6.14 31.47
C CYS A 25 0.81 -7.60 31.83
N GLU A 26 -0.44 -7.90 31.77
CA GLU A 26 -0.95 -9.26 31.95
C GLU A 26 -1.22 -9.90 30.58
N VAL A 27 -0.65 -11.10 30.36
CA VAL A 27 -0.97 -11.93 29.19
C VAL A 27 -2.09 -12.89 29.59
N VAL A 28 -3.28 -12.76 29.02
CA VAL A 28 -4.47 -13.53 29.41
C VAL A 28 -4.84 -14.49 28.28
N LYS A 29 -5.12 -15.74 28.62
CA LYS A 29 -5.61 -16.73 27.68
C LYS A 29 -7.13 -16.58 27.50
N GLY A 30 -7.62 -16.67 26.26
CA GLY A 30 -9.04 -16.63 25.98
C GLY A 30 -9.80 -17.88 26.43
N GLN A 31 -11.11 -17.88 26.23
CA GLN A 31 -12.03 -18.91 26.74
C GLN A 31 -12.51 -19.83 25.61
N GLN A 32 -12.60 -21.13 25.92
CA GLN A 32 -13.10 -22.11 24.95
C GLN A 32 -14.56 -21.80 24.57
N LEU A 33 -14.82 -21.77 23.27
CA LEU A 33 -16.16 -21.74 22.70
C LEU A 33 -16.35 -23.01 21.89
N ASN A 34 -17.52 -23.64 22.04
CA ASN A 34 -17.86 -24.83 21.28
C ASN A 34 -18.01 -24.48 19.80
N LYS A 35 -17.30 -25.23 18.94
CA LYS A 35 -17.28 -24.99 17.48
C LYS A 35 -18.70 -25.04 16.88
N ASN A 36 -19.62 -25.85 17.44
CA ASN A 36 -20.98 -25.95 16.96
C ASN A 36 -21.85 -24.70 17.22
N LEU A 37 -21.35 -23.76 18.03
CA LEU A 37 -22.02 -22.49 18.32
C LEU A 37 -21.54 -21.36 17.40
N LEU A 38 -20.49 -21.60 16.60
CA LEU A 38 -19.96 -20.59 15.66
C LEU A 38 -20.93 -20.37 14.50
N LEU A 39 -21.23 -19.11 14.24
CA LEU A 39 -22.04 -18.65 13.13
C LEU A 39 -21.16 -18.25 11.95
N GLU A 40 -21.64 -18.39 10.72
CA GLU A 40 -20.95 -17.87 9.52
C GLU A 40 -20.93 -16.34 9.49
N SER A 41 -21.94 -15.71 10.08
CA SER A 41 -22.04 -14.26 10.27
C SER A 41 -22.73 -13.96 11.62
N GLY A 42 -22.38 -12.84 12.26
CA GLY A 42 -22.93 -12.48 13.57
C GLY A 42 -22.36 -11.15 14.08
N LEU A 43 -22.73 -10.79 15.32
CA LEU A 43 -22.38 -9.49 15.90
C LEU A 43 -20.89 -9.35 16.22
N TYR A 44 -20.28 -10.41 16.77
CA TYR A 44 -18.91 -10.35 17.27
C TYR A 44 -18.03 -11.43 16.64
N PRO A 45 -16.84 -11.07 16.09
CA PRO A 45 -15.90 -12.04 15.56
C PRO A 45 -15.31 -12.90 16.68
N VAL A 46 -15.05 -14.18 16.38
CA VAL A 46 -14.40 -15.13 17.29
C VAL A 46 -12.97 -15.37 16.84
N MET A 47 -11.99 -14.93 17.64
CA MET A 47 -10.56 -15.10 17.39
C MET A 47 -10.04 -16.31 18.13
N ASN A 48 -9.73 -17.39 17.42
CA ASN A 48 -9.29 -18.66 18.01
C ASN A 48 -8.00 -19.21 17.36
N GLY A 49 -6.93 -18.43 17.38
CA GLY A 49 -5.61 -18.85 16.90
C GLY A 49 -5.33 -18.61 15.41
N GLY A 50 -6.27 -18.02 14.65
CA GLY A 50 -6.09 -17.63 13.25
C GLY A 50 -5.73 -16.16 13.09
N ILE A 51 -5.32 -15.78 11.85
CA ILE A 51 -5.19 -14.37 11.43
C ILE A 51 -6.58 -13.75 11.29
N ASN A 52 -7.53 -14.51 10.75
CA ASN A 52 -8.92 -14.14 10.53
C ASN A 52 -9.83 -14.76 11.61
N PRO A 53 -11.02 -14.22 11.83
CA PRO A 53 -12.02 -14.84 12.69
C PRO A 53 -12.32 -16.29 12.26
N SER A 54 -12.48 -17.18 13.23
CA SER A 54 -12.92 -18.57 13.02
C SER A 54 -14.42 -18.70 12.76
N GLY A 55 -15.16 -17.62 12.96
CA GLY A 55 -16.61 -17.47 12.85
C GLY A 55 -17.06 -16.28 13.67
N TYR A 56 -18.37 -16.23 13.96
CA TYR A 56 -18.99 -15.15 14.71
C TYR A 56 -19.81 -15.71 15.88
N TRP A 57 -20.09 -14.84 16.86
CA TRP A 57 -20.90 -15.18 18.03
C TRP A 57 -21.78 -13.99 18.46
N ASP A 58 -22.79 -14.23 19.24
CA ASP A 58 -23.78 -13.22 19.69
C ASP A 58 -23.30 -12.40 20.89
N THR A 59 -22.26 -12.88 21.57
CA THR A 59 -21.66 -12.19 22.72
C THR A 59 -20.15 -12.03 22.55
N TYR A 60 -19.56 -11.16 23.35
CA TYR A 60 -18.11 -10.94 23.40
C TYR A 60 -17.57 -11.13 24.81
N ASN A 61 -16.29 -11.46 24.94
CA ASN A 61 -15.58 -11.54 26.23
C ASN A 61 -14.40 -10.57 26.31
N LYS A 62 -14.13 -9.80 25.23
CA LYS A 62 -13.09 -8.77 25.16
C LYS A 62 -13.62 -7.54 24.44
N ASN A 63 -13.28 -6.36 24.99
CA ASN A 63 -13.64 -5.07 24.40
C ASN A 63 -12.87 -4.80 23.11
N ALA A 64 -13.33 -3.79 22.38
CA ALA A 64 -12.54 -3.18 21.29
C ALA A 64 -11.18 -2.66 21.77
N GLN A 65 -10.29 -2.34 20.84
CA GLN A 65 -8.95 -1.82 21.10
C GLN A 65 -8.09 -2.79 21.95
N THR A 66 -8.22 -4.09 21.70
CA THR A 66 -7.47 -5.14 22.43
C THR A 66 -6.43 -5.81 21.55
N ILE A 67 -5.20 -5.93 22.06
CA ILE A 67 -4.11 -6.66 21.40
C ILE A 67 -4.35 -8.16 21.56
N THR A 68 -4.27 -8.91 20.45
CA THR A 68 -4.33 -10.36 20.46
C THR A 68 -3.07 -10.99 19.89
N ILE A 69 -2.71 -12.17 20.42
CA ILE A 69 -1.60 -12.97 19.92
C ILE A 69 -2.13 -14.41 19.72
N SER A 70 -1.97 -14.93 18.51
CA SER A 70 -2.35 -16.30 18.19
C SER A 70 -1.47 -17.30 18.96
N GLN A 71 -2.10 -18.23 19.70
CA GLN A 71 -1.37 -19.24 20.47
C GLN A 71 -0.97 -20.44 19.63
N GLY A 72 -1.79 -20.85 18.65
CA GLY A 72 -1.59 -22.14 17.99
C GLY A 72 -1.94 -22.17 16.51
N GLY A 73 -1.52 -23.25 15.84
CA GLY A 73 -1.68 -23.46 14.41
C GLY A 73 -0.65 -22.70 13.58
N ALA A 74 -0.83 -22.68 12.26
CA ALA A 74 0.08 -22.04 11.32
C ALA A 74 0.30 -20.53 11.59
N SER A 75 -0.58 -19.90 12.35
CA SER A 75 -0.52 -18.47 12.70
C SER A 75 -0.01 -18.20 14.12
N ALA A 76 0.50 -19.21 14.84
CA ALA A 76 1.03 -19.00 16.19
C ALA A 76 2.06 -17.86 16.22
N GLY A 77 1.97 -16.94 17.17
CA GLY A 77 2.80 -15.75 17.25
C GLY A 77 2.30 -14.55 16.42
N TYR A 78 1.22 -14.69 15.66
CA TYR A 78 0.65 -13.55 14.92
C TYR A 78 0.01 -12.54 15.87
N VAL A 79 0.42 -11.29 15.76
CA VAL A 79 -0.06 -10.17 16.59
C VAL A 79 -1.09 -9.37 15.81
N ASN A 80 -2.26 -9.14 16.41
CA ASN A 80 -3.34 -8.35 15.85
C ASN A 80 -3.85 -7.31 16.85
N PHE A 81 -4.58 -6.29 16.36
CA PHE A 81 -5.23 -5.25 17.15
C PHE A 81 -6.72 -5.23 16.80
N MET A 82 -7.56 -5.67 17.70
CA MET A 82 -8.99 -5.78 17.46
C MET A 82 -9.67 -4.43 17.61
N GLN A 83 -10.28 -3.94 16.53
CA GLN A 83 -10.96 -2.64 16.50
C GLN A 83 -12.38 -2.66 17.07
N THR A 84 -13.00 -3.85 17.16
CA THR A 84 -14.37 -4.08 17.65
C THR A 84 -14.35 -5.05 18.81
N PRO A 85 -15.37 -5.08 19.66
CA PRO A 85 -15.54 -6.15 20.65
C PRO A 85 -15.54 -7.52 19.97
N PHE A 86 -15.01 -8.54 20.64
CA PHE A 86 -14.83 -9.87 20.06
C PHE A 86 -14.80 -10.96 21.13
N TRP A 87 -14.92 -12.21 20.71
CA TRP A 87 -14.67 -13.35 21.58
C TRP A 87 -13.25 -13.86 21.41
N ALA A 88 -12.44 -13.80 22.47
CA ALA A 88 -11.14 -14.43 22.53
C ALA A 88 -11.30 -15.91 22.88
N GLY A 89 -11.02 -16.81 21.94
CA GLY A 89 -11.07 -18.25 22.11
C GLY A 89 -9.84 -18.81 22.81
N ALA A 90 -9.86 -20.10 23.14
CA ALA A 90 -8.81 -20.77 23.94
C ALA A 90 -7.41 -20.76 23.32
N HIS A 91 -7.29 -20.55 22.02
CA HIS A 91 -6.01 -20.43 21.32
C HIS A 91 -5.65 -18.98 20.97
N CYS A 92 -6.18 -18.02 21.70
CA CYS A 92 -5.91 -16.61 21.57
C CYS A 92 -5.45 -16.05 22.92
N TYR A 93 -4.29 -15.38 22.94
CA TYR A 93 -3.86 -14.56 24.06
C TYR A 93 -4.32 -13.12 23.85
N THR A 94 -4.62 -12.41 24.95
CA THR A 94 -4.86 -10.96 24.98
C THR A 94 -3.88 -10.30 25.92
N ILE A 95 -3.52 -9.03 25.62
CA ILE A 95 -2.69 -8.19 26.51
C ILE A 95 -3.64 -7.29 27.31
N GLU A 96 -3.54 -7.35 28.63
CA GLU A 96 -4.42 -6.64 29.54
C GLU A 96 -3.62 -5.95 30.68
N LYS A 97 -4.27 -5.05 31.40
CA LYS A 97 -3.70 -4.38 32.58
C LYS A 97 -2.29 -3.82 32.33
N VAL A 98 -2.13 -3.11 31.21
CA VAL A 98 -0.88 -2.40 30.93
C VAL A 98 -0.69 -1.28 31.96
N VAL A 99 0.51 -1.15 32.52
CA VAL A 99 0.83 -0.12 33.51
C VAL A 99 0.68 1.30 32.94
N GLU A 100 0.35 2.28 33.79
CA GLU A 100 0.00 3.65 33.38
C GLU A 100 1.12 4.39 32.61
N PHE A 101 2.38 4.05 32.87
CA PHE A 101 3.52 4.66 32.17
C PHE A 101 3.81 4.05 30.79
N LEU A 102 3.00 3.10 30.33
CA LEU A 102 3.07 2.52 28.99
C LEU A 102 1.82 2.81 28.15
N ASN A 103 2.03 3.39 26.99
CA ASN A 103 0.99 3.55 25.97
C ASN A 103 0.61 2.18 25.39
N TYR A 104 -0.67 1.83 25.42
CA TYR A 104 -1.18 0.54 24.96
C TYR A 104 -0.88 0.25 23.48
N LYS A 105 -0.98 1.26 22.61
CA LYS A 105 -0.60 1.11 21.20
C LYS A 105 0.90 1.00 20.99
N PHE A 106 1.71 1.61 21.84
CA PHE A 106 3.15 1.41 21.80
C PHE A 106 3.50 -0.06 22.08
N VAL A 107 2.85 -0.70 23.07
CA VAL A 107 2.97 -2.14 23.32
C VAL A 107 2.54 -2.95 22.09
N TYR A 108 1.44 -2.56 21.42
CA TYR A 108 1.02 -3.22 20.17
C TYR A 108 2.10 -3.15 19.10
N TYR A 109 2.63 -1.97 18.82
CA TYR A 109 3.67 -1.80 17.80
C TYR A 109 4.97 -2.52 18.15
N PHE A 110 5.37 -2.52 19.42
CA PHE A 110 6.48 -3.31 19.89
C PHE A 110 6.28 -4.81 19.64
N LEU A 111 5.14 -5.36 20.03
CA LEU A 111 4.81 -6.77 19.79
C LEU A 111 4.72 -7.09 18.29
N LYS A 112 4.12 -6.19 17.51
CA LYS A 112 4.03 -6.33 16.06
C LYS A 112 5.40 -6.36 15.38
N ASN A 113 6.33 -5.54 15.85
CA ASN A 113 7.72 -5.56 15.39
C ASN A 113 8.44 -6.85 15.76
N ASN A 114 8.15 -7.40 16.93
CA ASN A 114 8.70 -8.66 17.42
C ASN A 114 7.95 -9.91 16.92
N GLN A 115 6.93 -9.75 16.09
CA GLN A 115 6.11 -10.88 15.59
C GLN A 115 6.95 -12.00 14.98
N ASN A 116 7.97 -11.68 14.20
CA ASN A 116 8.85 -12.70 13.60
C ASN A 116 9.65 -13.49 14.65
N ASN A 117 10.01 -12.86 15.76
CA ASN A 117 10.69 -13.53 16.87
C ASN A 117 9.71 -14.47 17.61
N LEU A 118 8.47 -14.02 17.85
CA LEU A 118 7.41 -14.87 18.41
C LEU A 118 7.09 -16.07 17.53
N ILE A 119 7.05 -15.90 16.21
CA ILE A 119 6.87 -17.00 15.24
C ILE A 119 8.03 -17.99 15.31
N LYS A 120 9.27 -17.52 15.47
CA LYS A 120 10.46 -18.40 15.61
C LYS A 120 10.50 -19.14 16.95
N SER A 121 9.84 -18.63 17.99
CA SER A 121 9.76 -19.27 19.31
C SER A 121 8.68 -20.35 19.41
N GLN A 122 8.00 -20.67 18.30
CA GLN A 122 7.01 -21.75 18.24
C GLN A 122 7.63 -23.10 18.59
N TYR A 123 6.87 -23.94 19.27
CA TYR A 123 7.21 -25.33 19.56
C TYR A 123 6.16 -26.28 19.00
N GLY A 124 6.50 -27.57 18.90
CA GLY A 124 5.63 -28.63 18.41
C GLY A 124 5.87 -29.03 16.95
N ALA A 125 6.12 -30.31 16.71
CA ALA A 125 6.45 -30.82 15.38
C ALA A 125 5.24 -30.95 14.42
N GLY A 126 4.00 -31.03 14.97
CA GLY A 126 2.78 -31.21 14.16
C GLY A 126 1.91 -29.94 14.10
N ILE A 127 1.58 -29.39 15.24
CA ILE A 127 0.79 -28.14 15.35
C ILE A 127 1.63 -27.14 16.11
N PRO A 128 2.15 -26.08 15.43
CA PRO A 128 2.94 -25.06 16.08
C PRO A 128 2.14 -24.38 17.20
N ALA A 129 2.79 -24.09 18.34
CA ALA A 129 2.19 -23.38 19.45
C ALA A 129 3.19 -22.40 20.07
N LEU A 130 2.69 -21.33 20.69
CA LEU A 130 3.46 -20.34 21.41
C LEU A 130 3.14 -20.43 22.90
N ASN A 131 4.18 -20.46 23.77
CA ASN A 131 3.98 -20.40 25.21
C ASN A 131 3.71 -18.96 25.68
N LYS A 132 2.94 -18.84 26.75
CA LYS A 132 2.70 -17.57 27.43
C LYS A 132 4.02 -16.93 27.90
N THR A 133 4.95 -17.74 28.40
CA THR A 133 6.27 -17.32 28.87
C THR A 133 7.11 -16.66 27.77
N ASP A 134 7.03 -17.14 26.53
CA ASP A 134 7.78 -16.56 25.41
C ASP A 134 7.34 -15.12 25.11
N ILE A 135 6.07 -14.79 25.39
CA ILE A 135 5.54 -13.43 25.30
C ILE A 135 5.99 -12.61 26.51
N GLN A 136 5.86 -13.16 27.72
CA GLN A 136 6.13 -12.47 28.98
C GLN A 136 7.60 -12.09 29.16
N THR A 137 8.54 -12.86 28.61
CA THR A 137 9.98 -12.64 28.71
C THR A 137 10.53 -11.62 27.70
N LEU A 138 9.72 -11.18 26.72
CA LEU A 138 10.15 -10.14 25.79
C LEU A 138 10.52 -8.86 26.54
N GLN A 139 11.71 -8.32 26.26
CA GLN A 139 12.20 -7.09 26.86
C GLN A 139 11.66 -5.89 26.08
N ILE A 140 10.73 -5.14 26.69
CA ILE A 140 10.14 -3.93 26.13
C ILE A 140 10.86 -2.69 26.65
N PRO A 141 11.28 -1.75 25.78
CA PRO A 141 11.83 -0.48 26.18
C PRO A 141 10.75 0.42 26.81
N ILE A 142 11.11 1.18 27.83
CA ILE A 142 10.23 2.07 28.59
C ILE A 142 10.70 3.53 28.43
N PRO A 143 10.63 4.13 27.22
CA PRO A 143 10.90 5.56 27.09
C PRO A 143 9.77 6.38 27.74
N PRO A 144 9.98 7.66 28.05
CA PRO A 144 8.92 8.57 28.52
C PRO A 144 7.68 8.56 27.60
N LEU A 145 6.49 8.73 28.19
CA LEU A 145 5.21 8.67 27.46
C LEU A 145 5.17 9.59 26.24
N GLU A 146 5.77 10.77 26.31
CA GLU A 146 5.84 11.71 25.18
C GLU A 146 6.53 11.10 23.95
N ILE A 147 7.57 10.31 24.15
CA ILE A 147 8.27 9.60 23.07
C ILE A 147 7.38 8.46 22.52
N GLN A 148 6.75 7.69 23.42
CA GLN A 148 5.85 6.62 23.04
C GLN A 148 4.67 7.15 22.19
N GLU A 149 4.07 8.26 22.60
CA GLU A 149 2.95 8.91 21.88
C GLU A 149 3.36 9.42 20.50
N GLU A 150 4.54 10.03 20.37
CA GLU A 150 5.03 10.48 19.06
C GLU A 150 5.33 9.30 18.13
N ILE A 151 5.88 8.19 18.65
CA ILE A 151 6.07 6.95 17.91
C ILE A 151 4.72 6.38 17.43
N VAL A 152 3.75 6.27 18.34
CA VAL A 152 2.40 5.78 18.03
C VAL A 152 1.73 6.63 16.97
N LYS A 153 1.80 7.96 17.09
CA LYS A 153 1.23 8.89 16.10
C LYS A 153 1.79 8.67 14.70
N ILE A 154 3.10 8.46 14.58
CA ILE A 154 3.74 8.18 13.30
C ILE A 154 3.29 6.82 12.76
N LEU A 155 3.31 5.78 13.59
CA LEU A 155 2.97 4.43 13.17
C LEU A 155 1.47 4.26 12.85
N ASP A 156 0.57 4.94 13.58
CA ASP A 156 -0.87 4.99 13.28
C ASP A 156 -1.13 5.65 11.92
N ALA A 157 -0.47 6.78 11.63
CA ALA A 157 -0.62 7.46 10.34
C ALA A 157 -0.21 6.56 9.15
N PHE A 158 0.86 5.79 9.31
CA PHE A 158 1.27 4.82 8.28
C PHE A 158 0.28 3.66 8.13
N THR A 159 -0.21 3.11 9.24
CA THR A 159 -1.16 2.00 9.23
C THR A 159 -2.46 2.40 8.53
N GLU A 160 -2.95 3.63 8.81
CA GLU A 160 -4.13 4.19 8.16
C GLU A 160 -3.90 4.40 6.65
N LEU A 161 -2.76 4.94 6.27
CA LEU A 161 -2.40 5.15 4.86
C LEU A 161 -2.36 3.83 4.09
N GLU A 162 -1.73 2.79 4.64
CA GLU A 162 -1.71 1.46 4.01
C GLU A 162 -3.11 0.83 3.91
N ALA A 163 -3.96 1.02 4.93
CA ALA A 163 -5.33 0.53 4.89
C ALA A 163 -6.15 1.23 3.79
N ARG A 164 -6.01 2.56 3.65
CA ARG A 164 -6.65 3.34 2.57
C ARG A 164 -6.14 2.95 1.19
N ARG A 165 -4.84 2.71 1.05
CA ARG A 165 -4.25 2.23 -0.20
C ARG A 165 -4.82 0.87 -0.61
N ARG A 166 -4.88 -0.10 0.31
CA ARG A 166 -5.49 -1.43 0.05
C ARG A 166 -6.96 -1.30 -0.32
N GLN A 167 -7.70 -0.42 0.35
CA GLN A 167 -9.10 -0.14 0.04
C GLN A 167 -9.26 0.45 -1.36
N TYR A 168 -8.41 1.41 -1.74
CA TYR A 168 -8.39 1.97 -3.08
C TYR A 168 -8.09 0.89 -4.14
N GLU A 169 -7.05 0.07 -3.93
CA GLU A 169 -6.69 -1.03 -4.84
C GLU A 169 -7.84 -2.04 -4.98
N TYR A 170 -8.50 -2.39 -3.89
CA TYR A 170 -9.67 -3.27 -3.90
C TYR A 170 -10.83 -2.69 -4.73
N TYR A 171 -11.22 -1.45 -4.49
CA TYR A 171 -12.33 -0.83 -5.23
C TYR A 171 -11.97 -0.58 -6.69
N ARG A 172 -10.74 -0.18 -6.99
CA ARG A 172 -10.28 -0.04 -8.37
C ARG A 172 -10.41 -1.37 -9.12
N ASN A 173 -9.86 -2.45 -8.58
CA ASN A 173 -9.91 -3.75 -9.22
C ASN A 173 -11.36 -4.28 -9.34
N LYS A 174 -12.19 -4.06 -8.32
CA LYS A 174 -13.61 -4.43 -8.33
C LYS A 174 -14.39 -3.67 -9.43
N LEU A 175 -14.28 -2.36 -9.49
CA LEU A 175 -15.00 -1.51 -10.45
C LEU A 175 -14.57 -1.76 -11.91
N LEU A 176 -13.33 -2.20 -12.13
CA LEU A 176 -12.79 -2.54 -13.45
C LEU A 176 -12.92 -4.03 -13.77
N SER A 177 -13.47 -4.85 -12.88
CA SER A 177 -13.63 -6.29 -13.12
C SER A 177 -14.73 -6.58 -14.16
N PHE A 178 -14.54 -7.63 -14.93
CA PHE A 178 -15.53 -8.09 -15.90
C PHE A 178 -16.88 -8.42 -15.25
N GLU A 179 -16.86 -8.99 -14.06
CA GLU A 179 -18.06 -9.31 -13.30
C GLU A 179 -18.86 -8.05 -12.94
N TYR A 180 -18.22 -7.05 -12.36
CA TYR A 180 -18.88 -5.80 -12.00
C TYR A 180 -19.44 -5.08 -13.23
N LEU A 181 -18.67 -4.99 -14.33
CA LEU A 181 -19.10 -4.32 -15.54
C LEU A 181 -20.28 -5.04 -16.21
N LYS A 182 -20.35 -6.38 -16.12
CA LYS A 182 -21.47 -7.17 -16.62
C LYS A 182 -22.72 -6.99 -15.79
N THR A 183 -22.63 -6.99 -14.47
CA THR A 183 -23.78 -7.00 -13.55
C THR A 183 -24.27 -5.60 -13.19
N ASN A 184 -23.36 -4.65 -12.99
CA ASN A 184 -23.66 -3.31 -12.47
C ASN A 184 -23.30 -2.20 -13.46
N GLY A 185 -22.44 -2.48 -14.46
CA GLY A 185 -21.96 -1.52 -15.44
C GLY A 185 -22.80 -1.41 -16.72
N GLY A 186 -23.90 -2.15 -16.83
CA GLY A 186 -24.72 -2.16 -18.05
C GLY A 186 -24.13 -2.98 -19.20
N GLY A 187 -23.12 -3.81 -18.92
CA GLY A 187 -22.37 -4.58 -19.92
C GLY A 187 -21.15 -3.86 -20.47
N TYR A 188 -20.41 -4.54 -21.31
CA TYR A 188 -19.20 -4.00 -21.97
C TYR A 188 -18.90 -4.78 -23.26
N GLU A 189 -18.18 -4.12 -24.18
CA GLU A 189 -17.50 -4.79 -25.29
C GLU A 189 -16.05 -5.06 -24.89
N LEU A 190 -15.48 -6.17 -25.34
CA LEU A 190 -14.06 -6.48 -25.13
C LEU A 190 -13.32 -6.20 -26.42
N LYS A 191 -12.36 -5.25 -26.41
CA LYS A 191 -11.56 -4.88 -27.57
C LYS A 191 -10.10 -4.79 -27.26
N MET A 192 -9.25 -5.10 -28.23
CA MET A 192 -7.81 -4.90 -28.14
C MET A 192 -7.46 -3.41 -28.23
N LEU A 193 -6.41 -2.99 -27.52
CA LEU A 193 -5.92 -1.60 -27.60
C LEU A 193 -5.62 -1.17 -29.04
N GLY A 194 -5.10 -2.10 -29.86
CA GLY A 194 -4.81 -1.83 -31.27
C GLY A 194 -6.04 -1.56 -32.14
N GLU A 195 -7.24 -1.98 -31.69
CA GLU A 195 -8.52 -1.74 -32.40
C GLU A 195 -9.13 -0.39 -32.03
N ILE A 196 -8.84 0.12 -30.83
CA ILE A 196 -9.50 1.32 -30.29
C ILE A 196 -8.63 2.56 -30.33
N GLY A 197 -7.36 2.44 -30.70
CA GLY A 197 -6.46 3.58 -30.70
C GLY A 197 -5.15 3.36 -31.45
N LYS A 198 -4.35 4.42 -31.49
CA LYS A 198 -3.07 4.47 -32.20
C LYS A 198 -1.93 4.70 -31.22
N PHE A 199 -0.88 3.88 -31.33
CA PHE A 199 0.37 4.07 -30.62
C PHE A 199 1.35 4.88 -31.46
N THR A 200 1.95 5.92 -30.88
CA THR A 200 3.01 6.72 -31.47
C THR A 200 4.24 6.62 -30.55
N ARG A 201 5.33 6.05 -31.05
CA ARG A 201 6.59 6.01 -30.29
C ARG A 201 7.23 7.39 -30.29
N GLY A 202 7.68 7.85 -29.13
CA GLY A 202 8.50 9.05 -28.99
C GLY A 202 9.88 8.90 -29.63
N ASN A 203 10.65 9.97 -29.63
CA ASN A 203 11.98 10.01 -30.22
C ASN A 203 12.86 11.08 -29.56
N GLY A 204 14.16 10.95 -29.73
CA GLY A 204 15.19 11.98 -29.61
C GLY A 204 15.36 12.74 -28.28
N LEU A 205 14.34 12.87 -27.45
CA LEU A 205 14.39 13.60 -26.20
C LEU A 205 15.25 12.88 -25.16
N GLN A 206 16.34 13.53 -24.74
CA GLN A 206 17.25 13.03 -23.72
C GLN A 206 17.15 13.85 -22.43
N LYS A 207 17.63 13.31 -21.31
CA LYS A 207 17.61 13.98 -20.01
C LYS A 207 18.35 15.33 -20.02
N LYS A 208 19.42 15.46 -20.82
CA LYS A 208 20.18 16.70 -20.98
C LYS A 208 19.45 17.83 -21.71
N ASP A 209 18.36 17.49 -22.45
CA ASP A 209 17.57 18.45 -23.22
C ASP A 209 16.46 19.09 -22.37
N LEU A 210 16.29 18.64 -21.12
CA LEU A 210 15.25 19.12 -20.22
C LEU A 210 15.58 20.51 -19.68
N LEU A 211 14.61 21.42 -19.76
CA LEU A 211 14.66 22.80 -19.30
C LEU A 211 13.55 23.04 -18.26
N ASP A 212 13.68 24.13 -17.50
CA ASP A 212 12.67 24.59 -16.54
C ASP A 212 11.53 25.40 -17.19
N SER A 213 11.70 25.82 -18.44
CA SER A 213 10.70 26.56 -19.21
C SER A 213 10.85 26.31 -20.72
N GLY A 214 9.76 26.54 -21.49
CA GLY A 214 9.74 26.33 -22.94
C GLY A 214 8.52 25.55 -23.43
N ILE A 215 8.72 24.62 -24.36
CA ILE A 215 7.65 23.74 -24.87
C ILE A 215 7.52 22.52 -23.95
N PRO A 216 6.30 22.18 -23.49
CA PRO A 216 6.05 21.07 -22.57
C PRO A 216 6.63 19.75 -23.07
N CYS A 217 7.25 18.97 -22.16
CA CYS A 217 7.71 17.63 -22.48
C CYS A 217 7.58 16.66 -21.31
N ILE A 218 7.42 15.38 -21.62
CA ILE A 218 7.42 14.26 -20.67
C ILE A 218 8.54 13.29 -21.05
N HIS A 219 9.52 13.15 -20.16
CA HIS A 219 10.57 12.15 -20.26
C HIS A 219 10.12 10.87 -19.54
N TYR A 220 10.36 9.67 -20.12
CA TYR A 220 9.90 8.39 -19.55
C TYR A 220 10.29 8.19 -18.08
N GLY A 221 11.50 8.61 -17.68
CA GLY A 221 11.93 8.54 -16.28
C GLY A 221 11.08 9.38 -15.33
N GLN A 222 10.45 10.46 -15.81
CA GLN A 222 9.55 11.28 -14.99
C GLN A 222 8.19 10.62 -14.77
N ILE A 223 7.77 9.69 -15.65
CA ILE A 223 6.56 8.89 -15.47
C ILE A 223 6.72 7.96 -14.25
N HIS A 224 7.94 7.47 -13.99
CA HIS A 224 8.24 6.64 -12.83
C HIS A 224 8.35 7.41 -11.53
N THR A 225 8.88 8.64 -11.57
CA THR A 225 9.36 9.36 -10.37
C THR A 225 8.54 10.58 -9.98
N TYR A 226 7.72 11.13 -10.89
CA TYR A 226 7.05 12.41 -10.67
C TYR A 226 5.55 12.36 -10.96
N TYR A 227 5.15 11.77 -12.10
CA TYR A 227 3.74 11.77 -12.49
C TYR A 227 2.98 10.63 -11.83
N GLU A 228 1.75 10.94 -11.45
CA GLU A 228 0.75 9.97 -11.00
C GLU A 228 -0.16 9.54 -12.16
N ASN A 229 -1.47 9.39 -11.91
CA ASN A 229 -2.43 8.88 -12.87
C ASN A 229 -2.67 9.82 -14.06
N TYR A 230 -2.67 11.13 -13.80
CA TYR A 230 -2.88 12.15 -14.82
C TYR A 230 -2.16 13.45 -14.49
N THR A 231 -1.98 14.30 -15.49
CA THR A 231 -1.38 15.63 -15.30
C THR A 231 -1.95 16.65 -16.27
N HIS A 232 -2.12 17.90 -15.80
CA HIS A 232 -2.47 19.06 -16.62
C HIS A 232 -1.25 19.87 -17.04
N THR A 233 -0.13 19.69 -16.34
CA THR A 233 1.12 20.44 -16.55
C THR A 233 2.30 19.48 -16.65
N THR A 234 3.43 19.96 -17.17
CA THR A 234 4.65 19.15 -17.21
C THR A 234 5.69 19.66 -16.22
N LYS A 235 6.49 18.72 -15.70
CA LYS A 235 7.64 19.02 -14.84
C LYS A 235 8.76 19.71 -15.60
N SER A 236 8.92 19.41 -16.90
CA SER A 236 10.04 19.85 -17.71
C SER A 236 9.57 20.31 -19.08
N PHE A 237 10.44 21.05 -19.73
CA PHE A 237 10.23 21.67 -21.03
C PHE A 237 11.42 21.39 -21.95
N VAL A 238 11.27 21.71 -23.22
CA VAL A 238 12.36 21.70 -24.22
C VAL A 238 12.37 23.00 -25.00
N SER A 239 13.48 23.30 -25.67
CA SER A 239 13.58 24.43 -26.59
C SER A 239 12.63 24.27 -27.78
N ALA A 240 12.16 25.39 -28.33
CA ALA A 240 11.28 25.39 -29.51
C ALA A 240 11.93 24.69 -30.75
N GLU A 241 13.27 24.74 -30.86
CA GLU A 241 14.01 24.06 -31.90
C GLU A 241 13.97 22.54 -31.75
N ASN A 242 14.20 22.01 -30.51
CA ASN A 242 14.12 20.59 -30.22
C ASN A 242 12.68 20.09 -30.39
N ALA A 243 11.70 20.84 -29.93
CA ALA A 243 10.29 20.48 -30.02
C ALA A 243 9.80 20.22 -31.45
N LYS A 244 10.39 20.89 -32.47
CA LYS A 244 10.06 20.67 -33.90
C LYS A 244 10.42 19.26 -34.38
N LYS A 245 11.44 18.65 -33.79
CA LYS A 245 11.96 17.31 -34.17
C LYS A 245 11.32 16.17 -33.38
N LEU A 246 10.63 16.47 -32.26
CA LEU A 246 10.10 15.50 -31.35
C LEU A 246 8.68 15.07 -31.68
N LYS A 247 8.36 13.80 -31.41
CA LYS A 247 6.99 13.29 -31.43
C LYS A 247 6.22 13.83 -30.23
N LYS A 248 4.93 14.01 -30.41
CA LYS A 248 4.07 14.64 -29.43
C LYS A 248 2.87 13.76 -29.08
N ALA A 249 2.43 13.89 -27.84
CA ALA A 249 1.12 13.42 -27.38
C ALA A 249 0.18 14.63 -27.27
N LYS A 250 -1.13 14.37 -27.38
CA LYS A 250 -2.19 15.37 -27.32
C LYS A 250 -2.97 15.25 -25.99
N LYS A 251 -3.77 16.27 -25.72
CA LYS A 251 -4.75 16.20 -24.61
C LYS A 251 -5.64 14.96 -24.76
N GLY A 252 -5.72 14.16 -23.68
CA GLY A 252 -6.47 12.89 -23.65
C GLY A 252 -5.61 11.66 -23.99
N ASP A 253 -4.40 11.82 -24.51
CA ASP A 253 -3.51 10.70 -24.78
C ASP A 253 -2.95 10.13 -23.46
N LEU A 254 -2.72 8.81 -23.48
CA LEU A 254 -1.96 8.13 -22.43
C LEU A 254 -0.48 8.10 -22.80
N VAL A 255 0.40 8.71 -21.99
CA VAL A 255 1.86 8.65 -22.18
C VAL A 255 2.41 7.50 -21.35
N ILE A 256 2.95 6.48 -22.02
CA ILE A 256 3.34 5.19 -21.44
C ILE A 256 4.87 5.08 -21.43
N ALA A 257 5.48 4.73 -20.31
CA ALA A 257 6.91 4.43 -20.20
C ALA A 257 7.21 3.04 -20.80
N GLY A 258 7.98 2.99 -21.89
CA GLY A 258 8.29 1.77 -22.62
C GLY A 258 9.34 0.88 -21.97
N ALA A 259 10.07 1.38 -20.96
CA ALA A 259 11.14 0.68 -20.27
C ALA A 259 11.13 0.97 -18.77
N SER A 260 11.51 -0.02 -17.96
CA SER A 260 11.65 0.09 -16.50
C SER A 260 12.73 -0.88 -15.99
N GLU A 261 13.24 -0.65 -14.78
CA GLU A 261 14.18 -1.56 -14.09
C GLU A 261 13.47 -2.76 -13.44
N ASN A 262 12.15 -2.66 -13.24
CA ASN A 262 11.33 -3.71 -12.64
C ASN A 262 10.03 -3.95 -13.44
N ILE A 263 9.36 -5.06 -13.14
CA ILE A 263 8.14 -5.48 -13.83
C ILE A 263 6.90 -4.70 -13.37
N GLU A 264 6.92 -4.21 -12.15
CA GLU A 264 5.81 -3.46 -11.55
C GLU A 264 5.62 -2.11 -12.27
N ASP A 265 6.73 -1.47 -12.66
CA ASP A 265 6.74 -0.14 -13.27
C ASP A 265 6.77 -0.15 -14.80
N VAL A 266 7.09 -1.30 -15.44
CA VAL A 266 7.04 -1.35 -16.91
C VAL A 266 5.63 -1.00 -17.40
N CYS A 267 5.56 -0.18 -18.45
CA CYS A 267 4.31 0.37 -18.99
C CYS A 267 3.50 1.20 -17.97
N LYS A 268 4.14 1.77 -16.93
CA LYS A 268 3.52 2.83 -16.15
C LYS A 268 3.12 3.96 -17.08
N ALA A 269 1.94 4.53 -16.85
CA ALA A 269 1.36 5.49 -17.78
C ALA A 269 0.80 6.70 -17.02
N VAL A 270 0.80 7.85 -17.70
CA VAL A 270 0.17 9.08 -17.24
C VAL A 270 -0.78 9.60 -18.32
N VAL A 271 -2.00 9.98 -17.94
CA VAL A 271 -2.95 10.64 -18.82
C VAL A 271 -2.56 12.12 -18.94
N TYR A 272 -2.30 12.58 -20.15
CA TYR A 272 -1.99 13.98 -20.39
C TYR A 272 -3.28 14.78 -20.64
N LEU A 273 -3.56 15.78 -19.83
CA LEU A 273 -4.75 16.63 -19.88
C LEU A 273 -4.43 18.12 -20.11
N GLY A 274 -3.17 18.46 -20.43
CA GLY A 274 -2.74 19.83 -20.71
C GLY A 274 -3.36 20.36 -22.02
N GLU A 275 -3.39 21.69 -22.16
CA GLU A 275 -4.05 22.38 -23.29
C GLU A 275 -3.21 22.37 -24.59
N SER A 276 -1.89 22.24 -24.49
CA SER A 276 -0.98 22.18 -25.63
C SER A 276 -0.40 20.80 -25.84
N ASP A 277 -0.01 20.45 -27.07
CA ASP A 277 0.69 19.20 -27.35
C ASP A 277 1.98 19.08 -26.51
N VAL A 278 2.31 17.89 -26.03
CA VAL A 278 3.48 17.60 -25.20
C VAL A 278 4.49 16.71 -25.93
N CYS A 279 5.76 17.11 -25.94
CA CYS A 279 6.84 16.29 -26.52
C CYS A 279 7.12 15.06 -25.64
N ILE A 280 7.40 13.90 -26.26
CA ILE A 280 7.64 12.64 -25.54
C ILE A 280 8.99 12.01 -25.91
N SER A 281 9.64 11.36 -24.92
CA SER A 281 10.95 10.73 -25.09
C SER A 281 10.92 9.42 -25.89
N GLY A 282 12.06 8.99 -26.40
CA GLY A 282 12.21 7.80 -27.25
C GLY A 282 11.81 6.46 -26.60
N ASP A 283 11.92 6.36 -25.28
CA ASP A 283 11.44 5.21 -24.49
C ASP A 283 10.03 5.45 -23.91
N SER A 284 9.21 6.28 -24.60
CA SER A 284 7.78 6.48 -24.30
C SER A 284 6.93 6.21 -25.52
N PHE A 285 5.64 5.90 -25.25
CA PHE A 285 4.62 5.82 -26.28
C PHE A 285 3.46 6.76 -25.94
N ALA A 286 2.91 7.46 -26.90
CA ALA A 286 1.60 8.08 -26.78
C ALA A 286 0.54 7.09 -27.33
N PHE A 287 -0.51 6.84 -26.57
CA PHE A 287 -1.66 6.08 -26.98
C PHE A 287 -2.86 7.01 -27.10
N SER A 288 -3.27 7.28 -28.34
CA SER A 288 -4.41 8.14 -28.69
C SER A 288 -5.64 7.30 -28.94
N HIS A 289 -6.77 7.62 -28.28
CA HIS A 289 -8.02 6.89 -28.33
C HIS A 289 -9.23 7.82 -28.10
N SER A 290 -10.46 7.30 -28.27
CA SER A 290 -11.71 8.07 -28.11
C SER A 290 -12.47 7.78 -26.81
N LEU A 291 -11.96 6.90 -25.93
CA LEU A 291 -12.56 6.58 -24.64
C LEU A 291 -12.30 7.69 -23.61
N ASN A 292 -12.97 7.63 -22.46
CA ASN A 292 -12.61 8.51 -21.33
C ASN A 292 -11.13 8.30 -20.97
N PRO A 293 -10.29 9.35 -21.04
CA PRO A 293 -8.85 9.20 -20.85
C PRO A 293 -8.45 8.64 -19.48
N LYS A 294 -9.11 9.12 -18.42
CA LYS A 294 -8.82 8.64 -17.06
C LYS A 294 -9.26 7.20 -16.86
N TYR A 295 -10.37 6.77 -17.49
CA TYR A 295 -10.80 5.37 -17.47
C TYR A 295 -9.70 4.45 -18.00
N VAL A 296 -9.13 4.76 -19.15
CA VAL A 296 -8.02 3.99 -19.72
C VAL A 296 -6.80 4.04 -18.81
N GLY A 297 -6.48 5.20 -18.22
CA GLY A 297 -5.41 5.33 -17.21
C GLY A 297 -5.61 4.39 -16.02
N TYR A 298 -6.82 4.27 -15.49
CA TYR A 298 -7.13 3.33 -14.40
C TYR A 298 -7.06 1.86 -14.85
N VAL A 299 -7.45 1.53 -16.07
CA VAL A 299 -7.31 0.17 -16.62
C VAL A 299 -5.83 -0.25 -16.64
N PHE A 300 -4.91 0.65 -17.00
CA PHE A 300 -3.46 0.39 -16.96
C PHE A 300 -2.89 0.18 -15.55
N GLN A 301 -3.64 0.51 -14.51
CA GLN A 301 -3.28 0.24 -13.11
C GLN A 301 -4.03 -0.98 -12.54
N GLY A 302 -5.04 -1.48 -13.26
CA GLY A 302 -5.85 -2.61 -12.83
C GLY A 302 -5.09 -3.93 -12.82
N GLU A 303 -5.58 -4.87 -12.02
CA GLU A 303 -4.97 -6.20 -11.83
C GLU A 303 -4.80 -6.95 -13.16
N GLN A 304 -5.77 -6.84 -14.07
CA GLN A 304 -5.72 -7.49 -15.38
C GLN A 304 -4.52 -7.05 -16.22
N PHE A 305 -4.19 -5.74 -16.22
CA PHE A 305 -3.01 -5.25 -16.93
C PHE A 305 -1.70 -5.60 -16.18
N ILE A 306 -1.72 -5.63 -14.85
CA ILE A 306 -0.57 -6.07 -14.04
C ILE A 306 -0.23 -7.52 -14.37
N GLU A 307 -1.21 -8.42 -14.40
CA GLU A 307 -1.00 -9.82 -14.76
C GLU A 307 -0.57 -9.98 -16.25
N TYR A 308 -1.15 -9.17 -17.14
CA TYR A 308 -0.77 -9.18 -18.54
C TYR A 308 0.71 -8.81 -18.72
N LYS A 309 1.17 -7.72 -18.10
CA LYS A 309 2.58 -7.30 -18.22
C LYS A 309 3.54 -8.28 -17.55
N LYS A 310 3.19 -8.90 -16.42
CA LYS A 310 3.98 -9.97 -15.82
C LYS A 310 4.20 -11.15 -16.77
N LYS A 311 3.18 -11.50 -17.56
CA LYS A 311 3.24 -12.62 -18.52
C LYS A 311 4.06 -12.31 -19.76
N TYR A 312 4.04 -11.06 -20.26
CA TYR A 312 4.57 -10.73 -21.58
C TYR A 312 5.76 -9.77 -21.59
N ALA A 313 6.07 -9.10 -20.48
CA ALA A 313 7.26 -8.26 -20.39
C ALA A 313 8.53 -9.12 -20.43
N GLN A 314 9.56 -8.59 -21.08
CA GLN A 314 10.83 -9.28 -21.31
C GLN A 314 12.01 -8.37 -20.90
N GLY A 315 13.09 -8.99 -20.46
CA GLY A 315 14.32 -8.32 -20.05
C GLY A 315 14.86 -8.85 -18.73
N THR A 316 16.12 -8.56 -18.44
CA THR A 316 16.78 -8.94 -17.19
C THR A 316 17.17 -7.73 -16.35
N LYS A 317 17.82 -6.73 -16.95
CA LYS A 317 18.19 -5.46 -16.30
C LYS A 317 17.21 -4.34 -16.64
N VAL A 318 16.62 -4.38 -17.85
CA VAL A 318 15.62 -3.41 -18.31
C VAL A 318 14.44 -4.19 -18.87
N MET A 319 13.32 -4.10 -18.18
CA MET A 319 12.06 -4.71 -18.60
C MET A 319 11.40 -3.89 -19.68
N ARG A 320 10.86 -4.54 -20.70
CA ARG A 320 10.11 -3.94 -21.81
C ARG A 320 8.92 -4.77 -22.19
N LEU A 321 7.85 -4.10 -22.63
CA LEU A 321 6.72 -4.72 -23.30
C LEU A 321 6.63 -4.11 -24.71
N SER A 322 6.62 -4.95 -25.76
CA SER A 322 6.57 -4.46 -27.14
C SER A 322 5.22 -3.80 -27.45
N ILE A 323 5.21 -2.87 -28.42
CA ILE A 323 3.96 -2.24 -28.90
C ILE A 323 2.99 -3.29 -29.43
N GLU A 324 3.49 -4.32 -30.11
CA GLU A 324 2.67 -5.39 -30.67
C GLU A 324 1.96 -6.16 -29.55
N ARG A 325 2.63 -6.38 -28.42
CA ARG A 325 1.98 -6.96 -27.22
C ARG A 325 1.01 -5.98 -26.59
N LEU A 326 1.35 -4.70 -26.45
CA LEU A 326 0.41 -3.69 -25.95
C LEU A 326 -0.86 -3.63 -26.78
N LYS A 327 -0.74 -3.66 -28.12
CA LYS A 327 -1.92 -3.68 -29.03
C LYS A 327 -2.84 -4.89 -28.81
N GLN A 328 -2.31 -6.02 -28.35
CA GLN A 328 -3.07 -7.25 -28.10
C GLN A 328 -3.76 -7.27 -26.72
N PHE A 329 -3.44 -6.35 -25.83
CA PHE A 329 -4.10 -6.28 -24.55
C PHE A 329 -5.56 -5.92 -24.74
N GLN A 330 -6.45 -6.75 -24.18
CA GLN A 330 -7.90 -6.56 -24.27
C GLN A 330 -8.40 -5.80 -23.05
N ILE A 331 -9.21 -4.78 -23.29
CA ILE A 331 -9.85 -4.00 -22.24
C ILE A 331 -11.38 -4.02 -22.38
N PRO A 332 -12.11 -4.01 -21.25
CA PRO A 332 -13.55 -3.86 -21.28
C PRO A 332 -13.92 -2.41 -21.62
N ILE A 333 -14.88 -2.23 -22.51
CA ILE A 333 -15.38 -0.92 -22.93
C ILE A 333 -16.87 -0.84 -22.58
N PRO A 334 -17.21 -0.38 -21.36
CA PRO A 334 -18.59 -0.07 -21.00
C PRO A 334 -19.03 1.26 -21.66
N SER A 335 -20.30 1.63 -21.51
CA SER A 335 -20.81 2.92 -21.98
C SER A 335 -20.00 4.10 -21.43
N LEU A 336 -19.95 5.23 -22.15
CA LEU A 336 -19.24 6.43 -21.67
C LEU A 336 -19.75 6.89 -20.31
N GLU A 337 -21.07 6.80 -20.07
CA GLU A 337 -21.67 7.12 -18.76
C GLU A 337 -21.09 6.23 -17.64
N THR A 338 -20.91 4.93 -17.90
CA THR A 338 -20.31 4.00 -16.94
C THR A 338 -18.82 4.31 -16.74
N GLN A 339 -18.07 4.64 -17.81
CA GLN A 339 -16.68 5.08 -17.69
C GLN A 339 -16.54 6.33 -16.81
N GLU A 340 -17.41 7.33 -17.00
CA GLU A 340 -17.43 8.56 -16.20
C GLU A 340 -17.77 8.30 -14.71
N LYS A 341 -18.76 7.42 -14.45
CA LYS A 341 -19.09 7.01 -13.08
C LYS A 341 -17.91 6.34 -12.38
N ILE A 342 -17.25 5.40 -13.05
CA ILE A 342 -16.07 4.71 -12.52
C ILE A 342 -14.95 5.73 -12.22
N VAL A 343 -14.65 6.62 -13.17
CA VAL A 343 -13.64 7.67 -13.01
C VAL A 343 -13.99 8.58 -11.84
N SER A 344 -15.25 9.04 -11.71
CA SER A 344 -15.69 9.89 -10.60
C SER A 344 -15.47 9.24 -9.24
N ILE A 345 -15.74 7.93 -9.13
CA ILE A 345 -15.50 7.19 -7.88
C ILE A 345 -14.00 7.06 -7.60
N LEU A 346 -13.23 6.64 -8.60
CA LEU A 346 -11.79 6.41 -8.44
C LEU A 346 -11.02 7.72 -8.20
N ASP A 347 -11.41 8.82 -8.84
CA ASP A 347 -10.83 10.16 -8.60
C ASP A 347 -11.05 10.61 -7.13
N LYS A 348 -12.23 10.36 -6.55
CA LYS A 348 -12.50 10.67 -5.14
C LYS A 348 -11.61 9.85 -4.20
N PHE A 349 -11.47 8.54 -4.46
CA PHE A 349 -10.55 7.71 -3.69
C PHE A 349 -9.10 8.14 -3.87
N HIS A 350 -8.72 8.49 -5.09
CA HIS A 350 -7.37 8.98 -5.39
C HIS A 350 -7.09 10.28 -4.63
N ALA A 351 -7.98 11.26 -4.67
CA ALA A 351 -7.85 12.50 -3.90
C ALA A 351 -7.69 12.23 -2.39
N LEU A 352 -8.49 11.32 -1.81
CA LEU A 352 -8.39 10.94 -0.39
C LEU A 352 -7.07 10.24 -0.05
N THR A 353 -6.45 9.55 -1.01
CA THR A 353 -5.13 8.94 -0.83
C THR A 353 -3.99 9.92 -1.12
N THR A 354 -4.21 10.93 -1.95
CA THR A 354 -3.21 11.90 -2.42
C THR A 354 -3.13 13.12 -1.51
N ASP A 355 -4.21 13.56 -0.85
CA ASP A 355 -4.17 14.62 0.18
C ASP A 355 -3.30 14.22 1.39
N LEU A 356 -3.16 12.91 1.63
CA LEU A 356 -2.15 12.34 2.51
C LEU A 356 -0.79 12.19 1.82
N GLN A 357 -0.73 12.37 0.50
CA GLN A 357 0.43 12.16 -0.38
C GLN A 357 1.00 13.44 -1.00
N SER A 358 0.39 14.62 -0.87
CA SER A 358 0.90 15.88 -1.45
C SER A 358 2.23 16.40 -0.86
N GLY A 359 2.95 15.49 -0.22
CA GLY A 359 4.35 15.57 0.19
C GLY A 359 5.08 14.23 0.09
N ILE A 360 4.50 13.18 -0.54
CA ILE A 360 4.77 11.80 -0.14
C ILE A 360 5.22 10.76 -1.20
N PRO A 361 5.30 10.88 -2.51
CA PRO A 361 5.86 9.75 -3.30
C PRO A 361 7.37 9.54 -3.07
N ALA A 362 8.18 10.58 -3.04
CA ALA A 362 9.59 10.47 -2.62
C ALA A 362 9.69 10.31 -1.09
N GLU A 363 8.76 10.90 -0.35
CA GLU A 363 8.65 10.81 1.10
C GLU A 363 8.03 9.47 1.54
N ILE A 364 7.17 8.79 0.76
CA ILE A 364 6.70 7.42 1.09
C ILE A 364 7.80 6.39 0.84
N GLU A 365 8.58 6.46 -0.21
CA GLU A 365 9.69 5.53 -0.39
C GLU A 365 10.84 5.84 0.57
N ALA A 366 11.13 7.13 0.82
CA ALA A 366 12.00 7.56 1.90
C ALA A 366 11.38 7.24 3.27
N ARG A 367 10.05 7.35 3.46
CA ARG A 367 9.35 7.01 4.71
C ARG A 367 9.07 5.53 4.84
N LYS A 368 8.97 4.74 3.76
CA LYS A 368 8.92 3.28 3.85
C LYS A 368 10.28 2.72 4.28
N LYS A 369 11.37 3.22 3.70
CA LYS A 369 12.74 2.99 4.20
C LYS A 369 12.92 3.62 5.59
N GLN A 370 12.32 4.76 5.84
CA GLN A 370 12.30 5.47 7.10
C GLN A 370 11.36 4.78 8.11
N TYR A 371 10.23 4.21 7.69
CA TYR A 371 9.36 3.38 8.51
C TYR A 371 10.03 2.07 8.91
N GLU A 372 10.69 1.36 7.99
CA GLU A 372 11.47 0.16 8.30
C GLU A 372 12.70 0.51 9.16
N TYR A 373 13.36 1.62 8.86
CA TYR A 373 14.45 2.18 9.65
C TYR A 373 13.95 2.67 11.00
N TYR A 374 12.86 3.44 11.06
CA TYR A 374 12.28 3.90 12.32
C TYR A 374 11.57 2.81 13.08
N ARG A 375 10.86 1.90 12.44
CA ARG A 375 10.31 0.73 13.11
C ARG A 375 11.40 -0.06 13.81
N ASN A 376 12.54 -0.24 13.17
CA ASN A 376 13.69 -0.91 13.77
C ASN A 376 14.44 -0.01 14.76
N GLN A 377 14.64 1.28 14.49
CA GLN A 377 15.31 2.21 15.40
C GLN A 377 14.43 2.74 16.53
N LEU A 378 13.14 3.02 16.26
CA LEU A 378 12.21 3.55 17.26
C LEU A 378 11.80 2.52 18.30
N LEU A 379 12.02 1.25 18.02
CA LEU A 379 11.75 0.13 18.90
C LEU A 379 13.05 -0.58 19.35
N THR A 380 14.23 -0.14 18.88
CA THR A 380 15.57 -0.54 19.35
C THR A 380 16.22 0.65 20.06
N PHE A 381 16.01 0.73 21.36
CA PHE A 381 16.63 1.74 22.21
C PHE A 381 17.99 1.24 22.70
N LYS A 382 18.92 2.16 23.01
CA LYS A 382 20.09 1.81 23.81
C LYS A 382 19.63 1.59 25.23
N GLU A 383 20.01 0.45 25.81
CA GLU A 383 19.80 0.17 27.23
C GLU A 383 20.58 1.20 28.08
N ALA A 384 19.95 1.72 29.13
CA ALA A 384 20.61 2.58 30.09
C ALA A 384 21.63 1.76 30.84
N ILE A 385 22.89 2.20 30.87
CA ILE A 385 24.00 1.60 31.61
C ILE A 385 23.91 1.99 33.07
#